data_4d1d5206b1b28387571d12a8aa88bb57
#
_entry.id   4d1d5206b1b28387571d12a8aa88bb57
#
_cell.length_a   1.000
_cell.length_b   1.000
_cell.length_c   1.000
_cell.angle_alpha   90.00
_cell.angle_beta   90.00
_cell.angle_gamma   90.00
#
_symmetry.space_group_name_H-M   'P 1'
#
loop_
_entity.id
_entity.type
_entity.pdbx_description
1 polymer ?
#
loop_
_entity_poly.entity_id
_entity_poly.type
_entity_poly.pdbx_seq_one_letter_code
_entity_poly.pdbx_strand_id
1 'polypeptide(L)'
;MNNDIEVTENFIEEMIFAIKRHPKAFSCAARMIQFHDRDKLDDAGNYYCALGWAYARGKGKDIHIYEKEEQIFASCAGAAIYRKKIFDKIGYFDEEHFAYLEDMDVGYRARIHGYENWYAPDAMVYHVGSGTSGSRYNQFKIRYSSRNNIYLIYKNMPVLQIIINLPFLVVGFGIKILFFALKGFGREYIAGIKNGFQISRKNQKVSFKLRNLPNYLKIQLELWVNIFRRFCG
;
A
#
# COMPACT_ATOMS: atom_id res chain seq x y z
N MET A 1 7.29 -12.95 2.76
CA MET A 1 8.23 -12.27 3.68
C MET A 1 9.52 -12.00 2.94
N ASN A 2 10.06 -10.79 3.10
CA ASN A 2 11.32 -10.39 2.43
C ASN A 2 12.55 -10.97 3.14
N ASN A 3 13.69 -10.97 2.45
CA ASN A 3 14.96 -11.49 2.96
C ASN A 3 15.76 -10.48 3.82
N ASP A 4 15.27 -9.25 3.96
CA ASP A 4 15.84 -8.18 4.79
C ASP A 4 15.04 -7.95 6.09
N ILE A 5 14.45 -9.04 6.63
CA ILE A 5 13.61 -9.05 7.83
C ILE A 5 14.12 -10.09 8.83
N GLU A 6 14.29 -9.67 10.07
CA GLU A 6 14.49 -10.52 11.25
C GLU A 6 13.14 -10.66 11.97
N VAL A 7 12.72 -11.90 12.25
CA VAL A 7 11.44 -12.20 12.93
C VAL A 7 11.64 -12.42 14.42
N THR A 8 10.63 -12.08 15.23
CA THR A 8 10.58 -12.49 16.65
C THR A 8 10.13 -13.95 16.78
N GLU A 9 10.39 -14.59 17.93
CA GLU A 9 10.09 -16.01 18.16
C GLU A 9 8.63 -16.37 17.89
N ASN A 10 7.68 -15.54 18.33
CA ASN A 10 6.25 -15.81 18.22
C ASN A 10 5.61 -15.23 16.93
N PHE A 11 6.38 -14.71 16.00
CA PHE A 11 5.89 -13.99 14.82
C PHE A 11 4.82 -14.76 14.05
N ILE A 12 5.07 -16.02 13.71
CA ILE A 12 4.16 -16.84 12.89
C ILE A 12 2.87 -17.13 13.67
N GLU A 13 2.98 -17.43 14.95
CA GLU A 13 1.84 -17.71 15.82
C GLU A 13 0.92 -16.50 15.95
N GLU A 14 1.48 -15.32 16.21
CA GLU A 14 0.74 -14.05 16.31
C GLU A 14 0.07 -13.68 14.98
N MET A 15 0.73 -13.89 13.84
CA MET A 15 0.12 -13.67 12.53
C MET A 15 -1.06 -14.60 12.28
N ILE A 16 -0.96 -15.87 12.69
CA ILE A 16 -2.04 -16.86 12.58
C ILE A 16 -3.20 -16.48 13.51
N PHE A 17 -2.92 -16.05 14.74
CA PHE A 17 -3.95 -15.59 15.66
C PHE A 17 -4.67 -14.35 15.14
N ALA A 18 -3.92 -13.36 14.66
CA ALA A 18 -4.49 -12.14 14.11
C ALA A 18 -5.45 -12.43 12.95
N ILE A 19 -5.02 -13.23 11.96
CA ILE A 19 -5.90 -13.50 10.81
C ILE A 19 -7.10 -14.38 11.17
N LYS A 20 -7.00 -15.24 12.20
CA LYS A 20 -8.13 -16.05 12.71
C LYS A 20 -9.16 -15.19 13.46
N ARG A 21 -8.72 -14.19 14.23
CA ARG A 21 -9.62 -13.25 14.94
C ARG A 21 -10.51 -12.46 13.97
N HIS A 22 -10.07 -12.27 12.73
CA HIS A 22 -10.79 -11.48 11.72
C HIS A 22 -11.23 -12.34 10.53
N PRO A 23 -12.45 -12.97 10.59
CA PRO A 23 -12.91 -13.90 9.54
C PRO A 23 -12.99 -13.29 8.13
N LYS A 24 -13.20 -11.96 8.03
CA LYS A 24 -13.23 -11.23 6.75
C LYS A 24 -11.86 -10.72 6.32
N ALA A 25 -10.80 -10.92 7.11
CA ALA A 25 -9.47 -10.47 6.74
C ALA A 25 -8.98 -11.23 5.51
N PHE A 26 -8.57 -10.48 4.50
CA PHE A 26 -7.76 -10.97 3.39
C PHE A 26 -6.30 -11.08 3.83
N SER A 27 -5.81 -10.05 4.52
CA SER A 27 -4.43 -9.98 4.98
C SER A 27 -4.30 -9.38 6.36
N CYS A 28 -3.21 -9.75 7.05
CA CYS A 28 -2.74 -9.03 8.22
C CYS A 28 -1.29 -8.62 7.99
N ALA A 29 -0.96 -7.35 8.30
CA ALA A 29 0.39 -6.80 8.29
C ALA A 29 1.01 -6.93 9.68
N ALA A 30 2.27 -7.31 9.73
CA ALA A 30 3.06 -7.29 10.96
C ALA A 30 3.40 -5.86 11.41
N ARG A 31 3.78 -5.72 12.67
CA ARG A 31 4.46 -4.54 13.20
C ARG A 31 5.91 -4.57 12.77
N MET A 32 6.26 -3.72 11.82
CA MET A 32 7.62 -3.61 11.33
C MET A 32 8.36 -2.51 12.11
N ILE A 33 9.45 -2.89 12.75
CA ILE A 33 10.34 -2.03 13.53
C ILE A 33 11.61 -1.81 12.73
N GLN A 34 12.21 -0.62 12.80
CA GLN A 34 13.48 -0.36 12.12
C GLN A 34 14.61 -1.19 12.77
N PHE A 35 15.35 -1.91 11.97
CA PHE A 35 16.44 -2.78 12.46
C PHE A 35 17.54 -2.00 13.18
N HIS A 36 17.92 -0.83 12.63
CA HIS A 36 19.01 0.00 13.16
C HIS A 36 18.56 1.00 14.24
N ASP A 37 17.25 1.19 14.42
CA ASP A 37 16.67 2.04 15.48
C ASP A 37 15.40 1.37 15.99
N ARG A 38 15.60 0.43 16.94
CA ARG A 38 14.53 -0.46 17.44
C ARG A 38 13.47 0.23 18.26
N ASP A 39 13.63 1.52 18.55
CA ASP A 39 12.60 2.34 19.20
C ASP A 39 11.66 3.02 18.18
N LYS A 40 11.89 2.77 16.88
CA LYS A 40 11.13 3.39 15.79
C LYS A 40 10.42 2.37 14.92
N LEU A 41 9.16 2.69 14.60
CA LEU A 41 8.39 1.94 13.61
C LEU A 41 8.94 2.17 12.19
N ASP A 42 8.93 1.11 11.39
CA ASP A 42 9.10 1.22 9.94
C ASP A 42 7.75 1.19 9.21
N ASP A 43 6.85 0.30 9.64
CA ASP A 43 5.50 0.17 9.06
C ASP A 43 4.53 -0.42 10.10
N ALA A 44 3.39 0.23 10.28
CA ALA A 44 2.26 -0.25 11.07
C ALA A 44 0.99 -0.38 10.20
N GLY A 45 1.15 -0.76 8.94
CA GLY A 45 0.12 -0.87 7.93
C GLY A 45 0.17 0.26 6.89
N ASN A 46 -0.23 -0.05 5.68
CA ASN A 46 -0.19 0.88 4.57
C ASN A 46 -1.52 1.57 4.36
N TYR A 47 -1.46 2.86 4.05
CA TYR A 47 -2.60 3.68 3.64
C TYR A 47 -2.45 4.19 2.21
N TYR A 48 -3.58 4.42 1.57
CA TYR A 48 -3.68 5.09 0.28
C TYR A 48 -4.68 6.24 0.39
N CYS A 49 -4.36 7.41 -0.17
CA CYS A 49 -5.23 8.59 -0.09
C CYS A 49 -5.61 9.14 -1.46
N ALA A 50 -6.60 10.03 -1.49
CA ALA A 50 -7.12 10.63 -2.73
C ALA A 50 -6.10 11.47 -3.51
N LEU A 51 -4.99 11.90 -2.89
CA LEU A 51 -3.85 12.52 -3.58
C LEU A 51 -3.07 11.53 -4.47
N GLY A 52 -3.46 10.25 -4.50
CA GLY A 52 -2.72 9.20 -5.18
C GLY A 52 -1.41 8.86 -4.45
N TRP A 53 -1.38 8.93 -3.13
CA TRP A 53 -0.20 8.61 -2.32
C TRP A 53 -0.42 7.37 -1.48
N ALA A 54 0.45 6.37 -1.68
CA ALA A 54 0.66 5.29 -0.73
C ALA A 54 1.69 5.71 0.31
N TYR A 55 1.45 5.37 1.58
CA TYR A 55 2.37 5.64 2.67
C TYR A 55 2.23 4.63 3.81
N ALA A 56 3.35 4.35 4.47
CA ALA A 56 3.40 3.53 5.66
C ALA A 56 2.96 4.35 6.88
N ARG A 57 2.04 3.79 7.67
CA ARG A 57 1.62 4.38 8.95
C ARG A 57 2.74 4.25 9.97
N GLY A 58 2.97 5.31 10.72
CA GLY A 58 3.89 5.29 11.86
C GLY A 58 5.37 5.30 11.52
N LYS A 59 5.76 5.36 10.25
CA LYS A 59 7.17 5.33 9.87
C LYS A 59 8.00 6.41 10.57
N GLY A 60 9.02 5.98 11.33
CA GLY A 60 9.89 6.85 12.12
C GLY A 60 9.30 7.34 13.45
N LYS A 61 8.09 6.91 13.81
CA LYS A 61 7.46 7.19 15.10
C LYS A 61 7.87 6.15 16.13
N ASP A 62 7.61 6.47 17.41
CA ASP A 62 7.83 5.59 18.54
C ASP A 62 7.07 4.26 18.40
N ILE A 63 7.70 3.15 18.83
CA ILE A 63 7.10 1.81 18.73
C ILE A 63 5.83 1.64 19.55
N HIS A 64 5.61 2.43 20.60
CA HIS A 64 4.46 2.31 21.51
C HIS A 64 3.19 3.03 21.01
N ILE A 65 3.22 3.63 19.80
CA ILE A 65 2.07 4.42 19.33
C ILE A 65 0.92 3.52 18.81
N TYR A 66 1.20 2.44 18.11
CA TYR A 66 0.19 1.59 17.48
C TYR A 66 0.18 0.20 18.11
N GLU A 67 -0.37 0.07 19.31
CA GLU A 67 -0.39 -1.18 20.08
C GLU A 67 -1.68 -1.98 19.93
N LYS A 68 -2.64 -1.48 19.14
CA LYS A 68 -3.94 -2.13 18.94
C LYS A 68 -4.10 -2.61 17.51
N GLU A 69 -4.79 -3.74 17.37
CA GLU A 69 -5.25 -4.20 16.06
C GLU A 69 -6.17 -3.17 15.42
N GLU A 70 -5.97 -2.91 14.15
CA GLU A 70 -6.72 -1.89 13.43
C GLU A 70 -6.85 -2.26 11.95
N GLN A 71 -7.98 -1.89 11.33
CA GLN A 71 -8.12 -2.00 9.88
C GLN A 71 -7.19 -1.01 9.18
N ILE A 72 -6.50 -1.50 8.17
CA ILE A 72 -5.58 -0.74 7.32
C ILE A 72 -6.03 -0.82 5.87
N PHE A 73 -5.48 0.03 5.01
CA PHE A 73 -5.86 0.01 3.60
C PHE A 73 -5.27 -1.20 2.88
N ALA A 74 -4.01 -1.51 3.11
CA ALA A 74 -3.31 -2.68 2.58
C ALA A 74 -2.18 -3.11 3.53
N SER A 75 -1.79 -4.39 3.45
CA SER A 75 -0.66 -4.94 4.19
C SER A 75 0.62 -4.85 3.36
N CYS A 76 1.72 -4.39 3.95
CA CYS A 76 3.03 -4.46 3.32
C CYS A 76 3.44 -5.93 3.13
N ALA A 77 3.62 -6.37 1.89
CA ALA A 77 3.96 -7.77 1.57
C ALA A 77 5.32 -8.21 2.12
N GLY A 78 6.16 -7.26 2.57
CA GLY A 78 7.42 -7.54 3.25
C GLY A 78 7.25 -8.43 4.47
N ALA A 79 6.20 -8.20 5.29
CA ALA A 79 5.85 -9.02 6.45
C ALA A 79 4.34 -9.09 6.62
N ALA A 80 3.68 -9.98 5.88
CA ALA A 80 2.24 -10.13 5.90
C ALA A 80 1.80 -11.60 5.73
N ILE A 81 0.63 -11.92 6.28
CA ILE A 81 -0.08 -13.17 6.02
C ILE A 81 -1.33 -12.90 5.17
N TYR A 82 -1.64 -13.83 4.26
CA TYR A 82 -2.78 -13.72 3.33
C TYR A 82 -3.63 -14.98 3.36
N ARG A 83 -4.97 -14.83 3.26
CA ARG A 83 -5.88 -15.97 3.03
C ARG A 83 -5.83 -16.40 1.57
N LYS A 84 -5.17 -17.50 1.28
CA LYS A 84 -4.99 -18.02 -0.09
C LYS A 84 -6.31 -18.13 -0.86
N LYS A 85 -7.37 -18.65 -0.24
CA LYS A 85 -8.70 -18.82 -0.88
C LYS A 85 -9.33 -17.50 -1.38
N ILE A 86 -8.90 -16.36 -0.87
CA ILE A 86 -9.41 -15.06 -1.32
C ILE A 86 -8.76 -14.65 -2.63
N PHE A 87 -7.50 -15.02 -2.87
CA PHE A 87 -6.84 -14.78 -4.16
C PHE A 87 -7.59 -15.41 -5.33
N ASP A 88 -8.24 -16.58 -5.14
CA ASP A 88 -9.05 -17.22 -6.18
C ASP A 88 -10.23 -16.33 -6.64
N LYS A 89 -10.66 -15.39 -5.80
CA LYS A 89 -11.77 -14.46 -6.10
C LYS A 89 -11.29 -13.09 -6.60
N ILE A 90 -10.17 -12.61 -6.10
CA ILE A 90 -9.67 -11.26 -6.40
C ILE A 90 -8.52 -11.25 -7.40
N GLY A 91 -7.97 -12.41 -7.74
CA GLY A 91 -6.74 -12.59 -8.53
C GLY A 91 -5.48 -12.46 -7.67
N TYR A 92 -4.40 -13.06 -8.14
CA TYR A 92 -3.09 -13.04 -7.49
C TYR A 92 -2.36 -11.71 -7.68
N PHE A 93 -1.10 -11.62 -7.23
CA PHE A 93 -0.23 -10.50 -7.50
C PHE A 93 -0.08 -10.29 -9.00
N ASP A 94 -0.20 -9.06 -9.45
CA ASP A 94 -0.13 -8.71 -10.85
C ASP A 94 1.34 -8.49 -11.25
N GLU A 95 1.84 -9.33 -12.15
CA GLU A 95 3.23 -9.31 -12.61
C GLU A 95 3.62 -8.00 -13.29
N GLU A 96 2.65 -7.27 -13.86
CA GLU A 96 2.89 -5.94 -14.43
C GLU A 96 3.39 -4.92 -13.39
N HIS A 97 3.09 -5.09 -12.11
CA HIS A 97 3.69 -4.24 -11.08
C HIS A 97 5.19 -4.47 -10.94
N PHE A 98 5.65 -5.70 -11.11
CA PHE A 98 7.03 -6.15 -10.93
C PHE A 98 7.58 -5.85 -9.52
N ALA A 99 7.60 -4.57 -9.12
CA ALA A 99 8.03 -4.13 -7.79
C ALA A 99 7.33 -2.81 -7.43
N TYR A 100 6.98 -2.65 -6.15
CA TYR A 100 6.25 -1.53 -5.53
C TYR A 100 4.78 -1.43 -5.93
N LEU A 101 3.93 -1.28 -4.92
CA LEU A 101 2.47 -1.16 -4.98
C LEU A 101 1.73 -2.42 -5.45
N GLU A 102 2.39 -3.56 -5.64
CA GLU A 102 1.75 -4.85 -5.89
C GLU A 102 0.91 -5.29 -4.69
N ASP A 103 1.38 -5.03 -3.50
CA ASP A 103 0.68 -5.27 -2.23
C ASP A 103 -0.51 -4.31 -2.03
N MET A 104 -0.33 -3.06 -2.41
CA MET A 104 -1.41 -2.07 -2.41
C MET A 104 -2.51 -2.46 -3.41
N ASP A 105 -2.16 -3.00 -4.59
CA ASP A 105 -3.10 -3.47 -5.59
C ASP A 105 -3.96 -4.63 -5.08
N VAL A 106 -3.35 -5.67 -4.51
CA VAL A 106 -4.12 -6.81 -3.98
C VAL A 106 -4.98 -6.41 -2.78
N GLY A 107 -4.46 -5.54 -1.91
CA GLY A 107 -5.20 -4.98 -0.78
C GLY A 107 -6.42 -4.17 -1.24
N TYR A 108 -6.26 -3.36 -2.28
CA TYR A 108 -7.36 -2.59 -2.88
C TYR A 108 -8.43 -3.52 -3.48
N ARG A 109 -8.00 -4.52 -4.27
CA ARG A 109 -8.93 -5.52 -4.86
C ARG A 109 -9.69 -6.30 -3.79
N ALA A 110 -9.04 -6.68 -2.71
CA ALA A 110 -9.70 -7.33 -1.58
C ALA A 110 -10.83 -6.45 -1.01
N ARG A 111 -10.57 -5.18 -0.80
CA ARG A 111 -11.55 -4.20 -0.30
C ARG A 111 -12.71 -3.98 -1.27
N ILE A 112 -12.47 -3.94 -2.58
CA ILE A 112 -13.53 -3.88 -3.60
C ILE A 112 -14.50 -5.08 -3.44
N HIS A 113 -13.99 -6.24 -3.03
CA HIS A 113 -14.79 -7.45 -2.82
C HIS A 113 -15.35 -7.58 -1.40
N GLY A 114 -15.17 -6.57 -0.53
CA GLY A 114 -15.70 -6.53 0.83
C GLY A 114 -14.86 -7.29 1.86
N TYR A 115 -13.63 -7.64 1.52
CA TYR A 115 -12.64 -8.17 2.46
C TYR A 115 -11.89 -7.03 3.15
N GLU A 116 -11.18 -7.35 4.22
CA GLU A 116 -10.52 -6.42 5.10
C GLU A 116 -9.01 -6.70 5.12
N ASN A 117 -8.22 -5.66 5.38
CA ASN A 117 -6.79 -5.77 5.68
C ASN A 117 -6.60 -5.26 7.11
N TRP A 118 -5.84 -5.98 7.92
CA TRP A 118 -5.65 -5.70 9.33
C TRP A 118 -4.18 -5.52 9.68
N TYR A 119 -3.92 -4.77 10.71
CA TYR A 119 -2.62 -4.63 11.35
C TYR A 119 -2.59 -5.48 12.62
N ALA A 120 -1.53 -6.26 12.78
CA ALA A 120 -1.29 -7.18 13.90
C ALA A 120 -0.10 -6.67 14.72
N PRO A 121 -0.34 -5.91 15.82
CA PRO A 121 0.72 -5.28 16.60
C PRO A 121 1.63 -6.29 17.32
N ASP A 122 1.09 -7.45 17.70
CA ASP A 122 1.82 -8.49 18.44
C ASP A 122 2.77 -9.30 17.55
N ALA A 123 2.51 -9.34 16.25
CA ALA A 123 3.39 -9.96 15.26
C ALA A 123 4.50 -8.99 14.86
N MET A 124 5.64 -9.08 15.51
CA MET A 124 6.74 -8.12 15.34
C MET A 124 7.85 -8.65 14.44
N VAL A 125 8.44 -7.74 13.65
CA VAL A 125 9.63 -7.99 12.85
C VAL A 125 10.55 -6.78 12.85
N TYR A 126 11.85 -7.01 12.70
CA TYR A 126 12.85 -5.96 12.49
C TYR A 126 13.21 -5.90 11.01
N HIS A 127 13.06 -4.74 10.40
CA HIS A 127 13.28 -4.54 8.97
C HIS A 127 14.51 -3.66 8.73
N VAL A 128 15.47 -4.17 7.98
CA VAL A 128 16.71 -3.45 7.67
C VAL A 128 16.42 -2.20 6.83
N GLY A 129 15.40 -2.26 5.99
CA GLY A 129 14.95 -1.13 5.18
C GLY A 129 15.97 -0.68 4.15
N SER A 130 15.57 -0.60 2.89
CA SER A 130 16.46 -0.21 1.78
C SER A 130 17.73 -1.06 1.62
N GLY A 131 17.85 -2.19 2.34
CA GLY A 131 19.01 -3.08 2.27
C GLY A 131 19.32 -3.54 0.85
N THR A 132 18.29 -3.89 0.09
CA THR A 132 18.42 -4.33 -1.30
C THR A 132 18.58 -3.18 -2.30
N SER A 133 18.12 -1.97 -1.98
CA SER A 133 18.02 -0.85 -2.93
C SER A 133 18.96 0.32 -2.64
N GLY A 134 19.78 0.22 -1.60
CA GLY A 134 20.91 1.10 -1.25
C GLY A 134 20.54 2.50 -0.77
N SER A 135 19.53 3.16 -1.32
CA SER A 135 19.14 4.52 -0.92
C SER A 135 17.63 4.70 -0.83
N ARG A 136 17.20 5.65 -0.03
CA ARG A 136 15.79 6.04 0.10
C ARG A 136 15.19 6.47 -1.24
N TYR A 137 15.97 7.18 -2.08
CA TYR A 137 15.58 7.62 -3.40
C TYR A 137 16.61 7.16 -4.42
N ASN A 138 16.16 6.39 -5.42
CA ASN A 138 16.95 6.03 -6.58
C ASN A 138 16.05 5.99 -7.81
N GLN A 139 16.66 6.00 -9.00
CA GLN A 139 15.96 6.05 -10.29
C GLN A 139 14.97 4.91 -10.45
N PHE A 140 15.36 3.69 -10.07
CA PHE A 140 14.51 2.50 -10.17
C PHE A 140 13.26 2.65 -9.31
N LYS A 141 13.41 2.94 -8.01
CA LYS A 141 12.27 3.13 -7.08
C LYS A 141 11.30 4.18 -7.59
N ILE A 142 11.82 5.34 -7.98
CA ILE A 142 11.00 6.48 -8.39
C ILE A 142 10.25 6.17 -9.66
N ARG A 143 10.93 5.57 -10.65
CA ARG A 143 10.33 5.23 -11.94
C ARG A 143 9.24 4.16 -11.78
N TYR A 144 9.52 3.07 -11.04
CA TYR A 144 8.53 2.00 -10.84
C TYR A 144 7.38 2.43 -9.94
N SER A 145 7.63 3.14 -8.84
CA SER A 145 6.56 3.63 -7.96
C SER A 145 5.62 4.61 -8.66
N SER A 146 6.14 5.54 -9.49
CA SER A 146 5.29 6.46 -10.24
C SER A 146 4.51 5.77 -11.35
N ARG A 147 5.14 4.82 -12.08
CA ARG A 147 4.48 3.97 -13.07
C ARG A 147 3.33 3.18 -12.47
N ASN A 148 3.63 2.45 -11.40
CA ASN A 148 2.68 1.55 -10.77
C ASN A 148 1.55 2.30 -10.08
N ASN A 149 1.80 3.53 -9.63
CA ASN A 149 0.76 4.34 -9.03
C ASN A 149 -0.31 4.77 -10.05
N ILE A 150 0.09 5.15 -11.26
CA ILE A 150 -0.86 5.41 -12.36
C ILE A 150 -1.63 4.13 -12.71
N TYR A 151 -0.93 3.00 -12.80
CA TYR A 151 -1.54 1.73 -13.11
C TYR A 151 -2.51 1.27 -12.01
N LEU A 152 -2.17 1.43 -10.73
CA LEU A 152 -3.03 1.15 -9.58
C LEU A 152 -4.35 1.92 -9.66
N ILE A 153 -4.28 3.23 -9.92
CA ILE A 153 -5.45 4.11 -10.08
C ILE A 153 -6.31 3.63 -11.24
N TYR A 154 -5.71 3.44 -12.41
CA TYR A 154 -6.40 2.95 -13.58
C TYR A 154 -7.10 1.61 -13.32
N LYS A 155 -6.38 0.65 -12.75
CA LYS A 155 -6.84 -0.72 -12.57
C LYS A 155 -7.99 -0.85 -11.58
N ASN A 156 -7.90 -0.14 -10.45
CA ASN A 156 -8.79 -0.37 -9.31
C ASN A 156 -9.91 0.66 -9.16
N MET A 157 -9.71 1.90 -9.62
CA MET A 157 -10.75 2.93 -9.48
C MET A 157 -11.71 2.91 -10.68
N PRO A 158 -13.04 2.79 -10.48
CA PRO A 158 -14.02 3.07 -11.52
C PRO A 158 -13.86 4.49 -12.08
N VAL A 159 -14.30 4.72 -13.31
CA VAL A 159 -14.14 6.02 -13.97
C VAL A 159 -14.73 7.16 -13.13
N LEU A 160 -15.91 6.97 -12.54
CA LEU A 160 -16.53 7.98 -11.68
C LEU A 160 -15.65 8.30 -10.45
N GLN A 161 -15.04 7.28 -9.83
CA GLN A 161 -14.14 7.49 -8.70
C GLN A 161 -12.87 8.27 -9.12
N ILE A 162 -12.33 8.01 -10.31
CA ILE A 162 -11.21 8.79 -10.87
C ILE A 162 -11.63 10.25 -11.06
N ILE A 163 -12.82 10.51 -11.65
CA ILE A 163 -13.33 11.86 -11.86
C ILE A 163 -13.51 12.64 -10.55
N ILE A 164 -14.11 12.00 -9.54
CA ILE A 164 -14.32 12.62 -8.22
C ILE A 164 -12.97 12.97 -7.54
N ASN A 165 -11.96 12.12 -7.72
CA ASN A 165 -10.63 12.34 -7.12
C ASN A 165 -9.69 13.15 -8.03
N LEU A 166 -10.07 13.49 -9.25
CA LEU A 166 -9.20 14.16 -10.22
C LEU A 166 -8.52 15.43 -9.67
N PRO A 167 -9.23 16.36 -8.98
CA PRO A 167 -8.59 17.55 -8.40
C PRO A 167 -7.49 17.18 -7.40
N PHE A 168 -7.75 16.21 -6.52
CA PHE A 168 -6.78 15.73 -5.53
C PHE A 168 -5.59 15.04 -6.20
N LEU A 169 -5.85 14.22 -7.23
CA LEU A 169 -4.80 13.54 -8.00
C LEU A 169 -3.88 14.54 -8.69
N VAL A 170 -4.45 15.57 -9.33
CA VAL A 170 -3.67 16.63 -9.98
C VAL A 170 -2.75 17.33 -8.98
N VAL A 171 -3.28 17.72 -7.82
CA VAL A 171 -2.50 18.33 -6.75
C VAL A 171 -1.42 17.36 -6.24
N GLY A 172 -1.80 16.12 -5.94
CA GLY A 172 -0.88 15.13 -5.38
C GLY A 172 0.28 14.76 -6.31
N PHE A 173 -0.01 14.56 -7.60
CA PHE A 173 1.02 14.31 -8.61
C PHE A 173 1.86 15.57 -8.87
N GLY A 174 1.25 16.76 -8.90
CA GLY A 174 1.94 18.04 -9.06
C GLY A 174 2.96 18.26 -7.95
N ILE A 175 2.59 18.06 -6.68
CA ILE A 175 3.50 18.14 -5.54
C ILE A 175 4.67 17.14 -5.68
N LYS A 176 4.40 15.90 -6.09
CA LYS A 176 5.47 14.89 -6.29
C LYS A 176 6.38 15.23 -7.47
N ILE A 177 5.84 15.77 -8.57
CA ILE A 177 6.65 16.24 -9.70
C ILE A 177 7.64 17.31 -9.23
N LEU A 178 7.15 18.32 -8.51
CA LEU A 178 8.00 19.39 -7.97
C LEU A 178 9.03 18.83 -6.98
N PHE A 179 8.60 18.01 -6.03
CA PHE A 179 9.49 17.39 -5.04
C PHE A 179 10.62 16.60 -5.70
N PHE A 180 10.31 15.73 -6.66
CA PHE A 180 11.33 14.94 -7.34
C PHE A 180 12.18 15.76 -8.31
N ALA A 181 11.63 16.83 -8.89
CA ALA A 181 12.43 17.77 -9.68
C ALA A 181 13.51 18.46 -8.81
N LEU A 182 13.12 18.93 -7.61
CA LEU A 182 14.05 19.53 -6.65
C LEU A 182 15.10 18.53 -6.12
N LYS A 183 14.78 17.23 -6.10
CA LYS A 183 15.71 16.15 -5.72
C LYS A 183 16.55 15.61 -6.88
N GLY A 184 16.45 16.18 -8.09
CA GLY A 184 17.19 15.74 -9.28
C GLY A 184 16.59 14.51 -10.00
N PHE A 185 15.39 14.05 -9.61
CA PHE A 185 14.74 12.86 -10.17
C PHE A 185 13.45 13.17 -10.95
N GLY A 186 13.24 14.41 -11.37
CA GLY A 186 12.01 14.81 -12.05
C GLY A 186 11.79 14.08 -13.37
N ARG A 187 12.84 13.82 -14.12
CA ARG A 187 12.78 13.08 -15.41
C ARG A 187 12.31 11.65 -15.18
N GLU A 188 12.86 10.95 -14.20
CA GLU A 188 12.50 9.58 -13.82
C GLU A 188 11.06 9.48 -13.37
N TYR A 189 10.60 10.43 -12.57
CA TYR A 189 9.22 10.46 -12.09
C TYR A 189 8.22 10.65 -13.23
N ILE A 190 8.48 11.61 -14.15
CA ILE A 190 7.63 11.86 -15.32
C ILE A 190 7.68 10.67 -16.30
N ALA A 191 8.86 10.07 -16.51
CA ALA A 191 8.97 8.87 -17.33
C ALA A 191 8.16 7.70 -16.76
N GLY A 192 8.17 7.52 -15.43
CA GLY A 192 7.32 6.54 -14.77
C GLY A 192 5.83 6.81 -14.99
N ILE A 193 5.36 8.05 -14.82
CA ILE A 193 3.96 8.43 -15.12
C ILE A 193 3.59 8.06 -16.56
N LYS A 194 4.41 8.44 -17.55
CA LYS A 194 4.16 8.11 -18.96
C LYS A 194 4.07 6.59 -19.18
N ASN A 195 5.00 5.84 -18.61
CA ASN A 195 4.98 4.38 -18.69
C ASN A 195 3.75 3.78 -18.00
N GLY A 196 3.28 4.38 -16.88
CA GLY A 196 2.06 3.98 -16.22
C GLY A 196 0.83 4.07 -17.12
N PHE A 197 0.69 5.15 -17.87
CA PHE A 197 -0.38 5.27 -18.88
C PHE A 197 -0.23 4.26 -20.02
N GLN A 198 1.00 3.94 -20.43
CA GLN A 198 1.25 2.95 -21.48
C GLN A 198 0.83 1.54 -21.07
N ILE A 199 1.22 1.09 -19.86
CA ILE A 199 0.81 -0.24 -19.36
C ILE A 199 -0.69 -0.28 -19.08
N SER A 200 -1.29 0.80 -18.60
CA SER A 200 -2.73 0.89 -18.37
C SER A 200 -3.55 0.65 -19.65
N ARG A 201 -3.07 1.11 -20.80
CA ARG A 201 -3.76 0.89 -22.09
C ARG A 201 -3.73 -0.56 -22.56
N LYS A 202 -2.76 -1.36 -22.09
CA LYS A 202 -2.56 -2.76 -22.48
C LYS A 202 -3.26 -3.75 -21.55
N ASN A 203 -3.63 -3.29 -20.35
CA ASN A 203 -4.15 -4.13 -19.29
C ASN A 203 -5.60 -3.81 -18.95
N GLN A 204 -6.29 -4.79 -18.39
CA GLN A 204 -7.70 -4.65 -18.03
C GLN A 204 -7.86 -4.04 -16.64
N LYS A 205 -8.94 -3.28 -16.49
CA LYS A 205 -9.40 -2.78 -15.18
C LYS A 205 -10.11 -3.89 -14.41
N VAL A 206 -10.14 -3.75 -13.08
CA VAL A 206 -11.07 -4.50 -12.26
C VAL A 206 -12.49 -4.16 -12.70
N SER A 207 -13.26 -5.18 -13.08
CA SER A 207 -14.63 -5.00 -13.56
C SER A 207 -15.51 -4.40 -12.45
N PHE A 208 -16.12 -3.25 -12.74
CA PHE A 208 -17.10 -2.67 -11.84
C PHE A 208 -18.36 -3.55 -11.78
N LYS A 209 -18.76 -3.93 -10.56
CA LYS A 209 -19.99 -4.68 -10.30
C LYS A 209 -20.84 -3.87 -9.33
N LEU A 210 -22.12 -3.63 -9.66
CA LEU A 210 -23.02 -2.82 -8.85
C LEU A 210 -23.14 -3.35 -7.40
N ARG A 211 -23.07 -4.66 -7.20
CA ARG A 211 -23.06 -5.28 -5.87
C ARG A 211 -21.88 -4.82 -4.98
N ASN A 212 -20.81 -4.32 -5.57
CA ASN A 212 -19.62 -3.81 -4.87
C ASN A 212 -19.69 -2.29 -4.60
N LEU A 213 -20.76 -1.63 -5.02
CA LEU A 213 -20.92 -0.18 -4.82
C LEU A 213 -20.74 0.28 -3.37
N PRO A 214 -21.31 -0.41 -2.34
CA PRO A 214 -21.10 -0.03 -0.94
C PRO A 214 -19.62 -0.06 -0.55
N ASN A 215 -18.84 -1.02 -1.09
CA ASN A 215 -17.41 -1.13 -0.83
C ASN A 215 -16.64 0.03 -1.49
N TYR A 216 -16.98 0.39 -2.73
CA TYR A 216 -16.38 1.56 -3.40
C TYR A 216 -16.68 2.86 -2.65
N LEU A 217 -17.88 3.02 -2.08
CA LEU A 217 -18.21 4.19 -1.26
C LEU A 217 -17.38 4.23 0.04
N LYS A 218 -17.22 3.09 0.72
CA LYS A 218 -16.34 3.00 1.90
C LYS A 218 -14.90 3.34 1.56
N ILE A 219 -14.40 2.79 0.45
CA ILE A 219 -13.04 3.10 -0.04
C ILE A 219 -12.92 4.60 -0.34
N GLN A 220 -13.93 5.19 -1.00
CA GLN A 220 -13.89 6.62 -1.33
C GLN A 220 -13.82 7.50 -0.08
N LEU A 221 -14.61 7.22 0.94
CA LEU A 221 -14.57 7.95 2.21
C LEU A 221 -13.19 7.80 2.87
N GLU A 222 -12.64 6.60 2.85
CA GLU A 222 -11.32 6.35 3.43
C GLU A 222 -10.19 7.05 2.65
N LEU A 223 -10.25 7.11 1.32
CA LEU A 223 -9.29 7.87 0.51
C LEU A 223 -9.24 9.34 0.94
N TRP A 224 -10.38 9.94 1.26
CA TRP A 224 -10.45 11.32 1.75
C TRP A 224 -9.94 11.44 3.19
N VAL A 225 -10.39 10.57 4.10
CA VAL A 225 -9.93 10.55 5.50
C VAL A 225 -8.41 10.35 5.57
N ASN A 226 -7.84 9.52 4.71
CA ASN A 226 -6.42 9.27 4.66
C ASN A 226 -5.58 10.48 4.20
N ILE A 227 -6.18 11.50 3.57
CA ILE A 227 -5.49 12.78 3.38
C ILE A 227 -5.18 13.40 4.75
N PHE A 228 -6.19 13.50 5.63
CA PHE A 228 -6.00 14.06 6.97
C PHE A 228 -5.04 13.22 7.81
N ARG A 229 -5.19 11.90 7.81
CA ARG A 229 -4.26 10.97 8.49
C ARG A 229 -2.82 11.14 8.04
N ARG A 230 -2.57 11.54 6.79
CA ARG A 230 -1.22 11.77 6.27
C ARG A 230 -0.54 13.01 6.85
N PHE A 231 -1.32 14.04 7.18
CA PHE A 231 -0.81 15.33 7.63
C PHE A 231 -0.99 15.58 9.13
N CYS A 232 -1.96 14.93 9.78
CA CYS A 232 -2.31 15.14 11.18
C CYS A 232 -2.00 13.93 12.08
N GLY A 233 -1.55 12.80 11.49
CA GLY A 233 -1.30 11.54 12.20
C GLY A 233 0.18 11.20 12.48
#